data_a1e36d7036e89fb2352b3e8b2267e563
#
_entry.id   a1e36d7036e89fb2352b3e8b2267e563
#
_cell.length_a   1.000
_cell.length_b   1.000
_cell.length_c   1.000
_cell.angle_alpha   90.00
_cell.angle_beta   90.00
_cell.angle_gamma   90.00
#
_symmetry.space_group_name_H-M   'P 1'
#
loop_
_entity.id
_entity.type
_entity.pdbx_description
1 polymer ?
#
loop_
_entity_poly.entity_id
_entity_poly.type
_entity_poly.pdbx_seq_one_letter_code
_entity_poly.pdbx_strand_id
1 'polypeptide(L)'
;MRKQYLFRIGMACLAATTMGIMSAFVATSDAYASTADETARNEAAVIAVDQHWLEAEESGDTAYLDDLLLPDYRSVGADGVAHSKSAIVAHAEKNRGSDTERRTVEAWIKAHPSGKSVVLHGDTAILSFYDPASGPQQGVRSSDIFVYVDRRWHALYSQHSGFGKG
;
A
#
# COMPACT_ATOMS: atom_id res chain seq x y z
N MET A 1 20.32 13.98 0.24
CA MET A 1 19.26 13.80 -0.74
C MET A 1 18.73 12.35 -0.65
N ARG A 2 17.93 12.03 0.40
CA ARG A 2 17.43 10.67 0.67
C ARG A 2 16.01 10.76 1.24
N LYS A 3 15.04 11.38 0.56
CA LYS A 3 13.71 11.62 1.18
C LYS A 3 12.51 11.50 0.22
N GLN A 4 12.48 10.60 -0.77
CA GLN A 4 11.32 10.64 -1.67
C GLN A 4 10.73 9.32 -2.17
N TYR A 5 10.97 8.16 -1.56
CA TYR A 5 10.58 6.92 -2.24
C TYR A 5 9.71 5.92 -1.45
N LEU A 6 8.97 6.36 -0.44
CA LEU A 6 7.87 5.56 0.10
C LEU A 6 6.57 5.98 -0.58
N PHE A 7 6.40 5.56 -1.83
CA PHE A 7 5.29 5.98 -2.69
C PHE A 7 3.92 5.52 -2.23
N ARG A 8 3.83 4.39 -1.55
CA ARG A 8 2.57 3.90 -0.98
C ARG A 8 2.34 4.37 0.45
N ILE A 9 3.36 4.91 1.08
CA ILE A 9 3.34 5.30 2.48
C ILE A 9 3.70 6.78 2.56
N GLY A 10 2.69 7.65 2.67
CA GLY A 10 2.88 9.08 2.82
C GLY A 10 3.70 9.40 4.07
N MET A 11 5.00 9.66 3.91
CA MET A 11 5.91 9.97 4.99
C MET A 11 5.88 11.46 5.32
N ALA A 12 5.28 11.80 6.46
CA ALA A 12 5.56 13.06 7.14
C ALA A 12 6.22 12.75 8.49
N CYS A 13 7.54 12.95 8.57
CA CYS A 13 8.24 12.96 9.85
C CYS A 13 7.92 14.26 10.60
N LEU A 14 7.29 14.16 11.76
CA LEU A 14 7.50 15.13 12.85
C LEU A 14 7.43 14.40 14.20
N ALA A 15 8.50 14.57 14.98
CA ALA A 15 8.59 14.11 16.35
C ALA A 15 7.70 14.95 17.26
N ALA A 16 6.92 14.32 18.13
CA ALA A 16 6.45 14.89 19.38
C ALA A 16 6.29 13.79 20.41
N THR A 17 7.09 13.86 21.44
CA THR A 17 7.06 13.09 22.69
C THR A 17 5.86 13.47 23.53
N THR A 18 5.05 12.50 23.97
CA THR A 18 4.37 12.54 25.27
C THR A 18 4.13 11.13 25.80
N MET A 19 4.56 10.91 27.04
CA MET A 19 4.36 9.72 27.87
C MET A 19 2.90 9.58 28.29
N GLY A 20 2.38 8.34 28.33
CA GLY A 20 1.08 8.05 28.95
C GLY A 20 0.72 6.57 28.90
N ILE A 21 1.10 5.85 29.91
CA ILE A 21 0.50 4.69 30.64
C ILE A 21 -0.23 3.58 29.85
N MET A 22 0.31 2.38 30.07
CA MET A 22 -0.06 1.02 29.68
C MET A 22 -1.54 0.66 29.83
N SER A 23 -2.07 -0.02 28.82
CA SER A 23 -2.94 -1.18 28.99
C SER A 23 -2.61 -2.20 27.90
N ALA A 24 -2.12 -3.34 28.34
CA ALA A 24 -1.72 -4.43 27.46
C ALA A 24 -2.97 -5.10 26.88
N PHE A 25 -3.27 -4.80 25.63
CA PHE A 25 -4.02 -5.71 24.75
C PHE A 25 -3.00 -6.45 23.90
N VAL A 26 -2.80 -7.72 24.21
CA VAL A 26 -2.08 -8.63 23.33
C VAL A 26 -2.99 -8.87 22.11
N ALA A 27 -2.85 -8.03 21.10
CA ALA A 27 -3.32 -8.35 19.77
C ALA A 27 -2.23 -9.22 19.14
N THR A 28 -2.47 -10.52 19.05
CA THR A 28 -1.72 -11.42 18.18
C THR A 28 -1.88 -10.88 16.76
N SER A 29 -0.86 -10.20 16.28
CA SER A 29 -0.72 -9.92 14.85
C SER A 29 -0.33 -11.24 14.18
N ASP A 30 -1.35 -12.04 13.82
CA ASP A 30 -1.17 -13.09 12.86
C ASP A 30 -0.66 -12.44 11.58
N ALA A 31 0.56 -12.79 11.19
CA ALA A 31 1.08 -12.50 9.88
C ALA A 31 0.18 -13.27 8.88
N TYR A 32 -0.84 -12.58 8.35
CA TYR A 32 -1.66 -13.10 7.28
C TYR A 32 -0.80 -13.14 6.01
N ALA A 33 -0.05 -14.22 5.83
CA ALA A 33 0.23 -14.65 4.48
C ALA A 33 -1.15 -14.91 3.85
N SER A 34 -1.59 -14.06 2.96
CA SER A 34 -2.88 -14.19 2.32
C SER A 34 -2.87 -15.47 1.50
N THR A 35 -3.61 -16.49 1.94
CA THR A 35 -3.84 -17.71 1.18
C THR A 35 -4.97 -17.53 0.15
N ALA A 36 -5.45 -16.31 -0.04
CA ALA A 36 -6.51 -16.01 -0.98
C ALA A 36 -6.00 -16.19 -2.42
N ASP A 37 -6.84 -16.79 -3.25
CA ASP A 37 -6.58 -16.92 -4.68
C ASP A 37 -6.64 -15.53 -5.35
N GLU A 38 -5.48 -14.99 -5.73
CA GLU A 38 -5.34 -13.68 -6.37
C GLU A 38 -6.08 -13.59 -7.73
N THR A 39 -6.43 -14.74 -8.32
CA THR A 39 -7.17 -14.78 -9.59
C THR A 39 -8.68 -14.70 -9.40
N ALA A 40 -9.18 -14.78 -8.18
CA ALA A 40 -10.60 -14.70 -7.90
C ALA A 40 -11.14 -13.28 -8.05
N ARG A 41 -12.39 -13.13 -8.53
CA ARG A 41 -13.05 -11.82 -8.67
C ARG A 41 -13.82 -11.46 -7.39
N ASN A 42 -13.09 -11.22 -6.31
CA ASN A 42 -13.66 -10.87 -5.01
C ASN A 42 -12.73 -9.93 -4.22
N GLU A 43 -13.24 -9.40 -3.12
CA GLU A 43 -12.52 -8.47 -2.24
C GLU A 43 -11.26 -9.09 -1.64
N ALA A 44 -11.30 -10.37 -1.26
CA ALA A 44 -10.16 -11.05 -0.64
C ALA A 44 -8.99 -11.17 -1.62
N ALA A 45 -9.27 -11.44 -2.91
CA ALA A 45 -8.25 -11.47 -3.95
C ALA A 45 -7.60 -10.09 -4.16
N VAL A 46 -8.38 -9.02 -4.18
CA VAL A 46 -7.84 -7.64 -4.31
C VAL A 46 -6.92 -7.30 -3.15
N ILE A 47 -7.31 -7.67 -1.93
CA ILE A 47 -6.48 -7.46 -0.73
C ILE A 47 -5.18 -8.30 -0.79
N ALA A 48 -5.26 -9.54 -1.31
CA ALA A 48 -4.10 -10.40 -1.46
C ALA A 48 -3.11 -9.85 -2.49
N VAL A 49 -3.61 -9.43 -3.65
CA VAL A 49 -2.80 -8.77 -4.70
C VAL A 49 -2.11 -7.52 -4.16
N ASP A 50 -2.82 -6.70 -3.39
CA ASP A 50 -2.23 -5.51 -2.76
C ASP A 50 -1.12 -5.84 -1.77
N GLN A 51 -1.31 -6.89 -0.98
CA GLN A 51 -0.30 -7.35 -0.04
C GLN A 51 0.94 -7.88 -0.76
N HIS A 52 0.75 -8.71 -1.80
CA HIS A 52 1.85 -9.21 -2.62
C HIS A 52 2.58 -8.07 -3.36
N TRP A 53 1.84 -7.06 -3.80
CA TRP A 53 2.44 -5.85 -4.37
C TRP A 53 3.40 -5.17 -3.39
N LEU A 54 2.99 -4.95 -2.16
CA LEU A 54 3.86 -4.38 -1.12
C LEU A 54 5.12 -5.23 -0.91
N GLU A 55 4.96 -6.55 -0.78
CA GLU A 55 6.07 -7.48 -0.63
C GLU A 55 7.04 -7.45 -1.84
N ALA A 56 6.50 -7.31 -3.05
CA ALA A 56 7.30 -7.19 -4.28
C ALA A 56 8.11 -5.87 -4.33
N GLU A 57 7.53 -4.76 -3.89
CA GLU A 57 8.26 -3.49 -3.78
C GLU A 57 9.39 -3.56 -2.75
N GLU A 58 9.15 -4.20 -1.61
CA GLU A 58 10.13 -4.36 -0.52
C GLU A 58 11.27 -5.32 -0.89
N SER A 59 10.96 -6.41 -1.57
CA SER A 59 11.93 -7.44 -1.95
C SER A 59 12.67 -7.15 -3.24
N GLY A 60 12.16 -6.22 -4.06
CA GLY A 60 12.67 -5.96 -5.40
C GLY A 60 12.24 -6.99 -6.42
N ASP A 61 11.04 -7.61 -6.26
CA ASP A 61 10.47 -8.50 -7.28
C ASP A 61 9.88 -7.67 -8.42
N THR A 62 10.77 -7.25 -9.31
CA THR A 62 10.42 -6.45 -10.48
C THR A 62 9.61 -7.22 -11.52
N ALA A 63 9.71 -8.56 -11.54
CA ALA A 63 8.92 -9.37 -12.48
C ALA A 63 7.45 -9.36 -12.12
N TYR A 64 7.12 -9.52 -10.83
CA TYR A 64 5.75 -9.39 -10.35
C TYR A 64 5.20 -7.97 -10.58
N LEU A 65 5.98 -6.95 -10.25
CA LEU A 65 5.57 -5.55 -10.45
C LEU A 65 5.33 -5.22 -11.93
N ASP A 66 6.16 -5.73 -12.82
CA ASP A 66 6.00 -5.50 -14.26
C ASP A 66 4.74 -6.19 -14.81
N ASP A 67 4.37 -7.32 -14.26
CA ASP A 67 3.14 -8.01 -14.62
C ASP A 67 1.89 -7.35 -13.99
N LEU A 68 1.96 -6.95 -12.72
CA LEU A 68 0.85 -6.35 -11.98
C LEU A 68 0.45 -4.97 -12.51
N LEU A 69 1.44 -4.10 -12.72
CA LEU A 69 1.19 -2.71 -13.10
C LEU A 69 0.87 -2.60 -14.60
N LEU A 70 -0.26 -2.01 -14.94
CA LEU A 70 -0.59 -1.74 -16.34
C LEU A 70 0.42 -0.77 -16.99
N PRO A 71 0.58 -0.79 -18.34
CA PRO A 71 1.52 0.09 -19.03
C PRO A 71 1.30 1.59 -18.74
N ASP A 72 0.04 1.98 -18.54
CA ASP A 72 -0.39 3.34 -18.24
C ASP A 72 -0.63 3.59 -16.74
N TYR A 73 -0.20 2.66 -15.88
CA TYR A 73 -0.26 2.82 -14.43
C TYR A 73 0.34 4.15 -13.97
N ARG A 74 -0.33 4.76 -13.00
CA ARG A 74 0.11 6.00 -12.41
C ARG A 74 -0.15 6.02 -10.90
N SER A 75 0.88 6.34 -10.13
CA SER A 75 0.75 6.65 -8.70
C SER A 75 0.91 8.15 -8.49
N VAL A 76 0.00 8.76 -7.73
CA VAL A 76 0.08 10.18 -7.37
C VAL A 76 0.32 10.30 -5.88
N GLY A 77 1.45 10.89 -5.52
CA GLY A 77 1.83 11.14 -4.14
C GLY A 77 1.03 12.28 -3.50
N ALA A 78 1.15 12.40 -2.17
CA ALA A 78 0.51 13.47 -1.40
C ALA A 78 1.00 14.89 -1.78
N ASP A 79 2.16 14.97 -2.42
CA ASP A 79 2.74 16.20 -2.99
C ASP A 79 2.20 16.53 -4.41
N GLY A 80 1.31 15.70 -4.94
CA GLY A 80 0.75 15.81 -6.28
C GLY A 80 1.67 15.33 -7.40
N VAL A 81 2.84 14.77 -7.07
CA VAL A 81 3.76 14.24 -8.08
C VAL A 81 3.29 12.87 -8.56
N ALA A 82 3.22 12.73 -9.89
CA ALA A 82 2.83 11.47 -10.53
C ALA A 82 4.04 10.63 -10.90
N HIS A 83 3.98 9.33 -10.62
CA HIS A 83 5.01 8.35 -10.91
C HIS A 83 4.46 7.25 -11.80
N SER A 84 5.22 6.91 -12.84
CA SER A 84 4.86 5.86 -13.79
C SER A 84 5.23 4.46 -13.30
N LYS A 85 4.68 3.42 -13.93
CA LYS A 85 5.10 2.02 -13.76
C LYS A 85 6.63 1.88 -13.77
N SER A 86 7.30 2.45 -14.76
CA SER A 86 8.76 2.32 -14.89
C SER A 86 9.51 2.95 -13.70
N ALA A 87 8.98 4.01 -13.12
CA ALA A 87 9.57 4.62 -11.93
C ALA A 87 9.42 3.73 -10.68
N ILE A 88 8.26 3.07 -10.52
CA ILE A 88 8.01 2.13 -9.42
C ILE A 88 8.92 0.91 -9.53
N VAL A 89 8.96 0.27 -10.72
CA VAL A 89 9.80 -0.90 -10.98
C VAL A 89 11.28 -0.59 -10.76
N ALA A 90 11.77 0.55 -11.29
CA ALA A 90 13.16 0.97 -11.10
C ALA A 90 13.49 1.32 -9.63
N HIS A 91 12.49 1.72 -8.84
CA HIS A 91 12.68 1.90 -7.41
C HIS A 91 12.79 0.57 -6.68
N ALA A 92 11.88 -0.36 -6.93
CA ALA A 92 11.90 -1.70 -6.35
C ALA A 92 13.22 -2.44 -6.64
N GLU A 93 13.77 -2.30 -7.86
CA GLU A 93 15.08 -2.90 -8.21
C GLU A 93 16.20 -2.48 -7.26
N LYS A 94 16.17 -1.25 -6.72
CA LYS A 94 17.17 -0.76 -5.76
C LYS A 94 17.02 -1.40 -4.38
N ASN A 95 15.85 -1.96 -4.08
CA ASN A 95 15.58 -2.63 -2.81
C ASN A 95 16.02 -4.10 -2.80
N ARG A 96 16.34 -4.64 -3.96
CA ARG A 96 16.73 -6.04 -4.13
C ARG A 96 17.86 -6.43 -3.19
N GLY A 97 17.58 -7.39 -2.31
CA GLY A 97 18.55 -7.87 -1.32
C GLY A 97 18.82 -6.91 -0.16
N SER A 98 18.01 -5.87 0.02
CA SER A 98 18.13 -4.89 1.11
C SER A 98 17.00 -5.06 2.14
N ASP A 99 17.36 -5.37 3.38
CA ASP A 99 16.40 -5.39 4.50
C ASP A 99 16.06 -4.01 5.05
N THR A 100 16.74 -2.96 4.58
CA THR A 100 16.56 -1.62 5.15
C THR A 100 15.21 -1.05 4.81
N GLU A 101 14.79 -1.18 3.55
CA GLU A 101 13.49 -0.68 3.11
C GLU A 101 12.35 -1.43 3.80
N ARG A 102 12.41 -2.77 3.79
CA ARG A 102 11.42 -3.62 4.46
C ARG A 102 11.23 -3.22 5.93
N ARG A 103 12.32 -3.10 6.71
CA ARG A 103 12.24 -2.68 8.11
C ARG A 103 11.66 -1.28 8.29
N THR A 104 11.96 -0.37 7.37
CA THR A 104 11.42 1.00 7.40
C THR A 104 9.91 0.99 7.15
N VAL A 105 9.45 0.21 6.17
CA VAL A 105 8.03 0.05 5.84
C VAL A 105 7.27 -0.63 6.97
N GLU A 106 7.80 -1.74 7.49
CA GLU A 106 7.19 -2.45 8.63
C GLU A 106 7.02 -1.54 9.86
N ALA A 107 8.08 -0.77 10.20
CA ALA A 107 8.03 0.18 11.30
C ALA A 107 6.99 1.28 11.07
N TRP A 108 6.88 1.76 9.83
CA TRP A 108 5.90 2.78 9.47
C TRP A 108 4.45 2.23 9.55
N ILE A 109 4.18 1.05 8.99
CA ILE A 109 2.86 0.38 9.05
C ILE A 109 2.44 0.18 10.51
N LYS A 110 3.37 -0.28 11.35
CA LYS A 110 3.13 -0.45 12.79
C LYS A 110 2.77 0.86 13.50
N ALA A 111 3.40 1.96 13.11
CA ALA A 111 3.14 3.28 13.67
C ALA A 111 1.84 3.93 13.14
N HIS A 112 1.39 3.51 11.93
CA HIS A 112 0.25 4.08 11.24
C HIS A 112 -0.73 3.00 10.77
N PRO A 113 -1.40 2.30 11.68
CA PRO A 113 -2.34 1.25 11.31
C PRO A 113 -3.43 1.80 10.40
N SER A 114 -3.80 1.01 9.40
CA SER A 114 -4.84 1.38 8.45
C SER A 114 -5.86 0.26 8.33
N GLY A 115 -7.15 0.63 8.30
CA GLY A 115 -8.20 -0.26 7.84
C GLY A 115 -8.20 -0.32 6.32
N LYS A 116 -8.72 -1.41 5.76
CA LYS A 116 -8.90 -1.61 4.32
C LYS A 116 -10.37 -1.76 3.99
N SER A 117 -10.83 -1.14 2.91
CA SER A 117 -12.16 -1.37 2.35
C SER A 117 -12.07 -1.52 0.84
N VAL A 118 -12.82 -2.46 0.29
CA VAL A 118 -12.86 -2.73 -1.15
C VAL A 118 -14.25 -2.48 -1.68
N VAL A 119 -14.35 -1.79 -2.82
CA VAL A 119 -15.58 -1.65 -3.59
C VAL A 119 -15.35 -2.29 -4.96
N LEU A 120 -16.21 -3.25 -5.31
CA LEU A 120 -16.18 -3.92 -6.60
C LEU A 120 -17.28 -3.40 -7.50
N HIS A 121 -16.96 -3.06 -8.75
CA HIS A 121 -17.93 -2.74 -9.78
C HIS A 121 -17.50 -3.35 -11.13
N GLY A 122 -18.17 -4.44 -11.51
CA GLY A 122 -17.78 -5.20 -12.71
C GLY A 122 -16.35 -5.71 -12.63
N ASP A 123 -15.51 -5.29 -13.55
CA ASP A 123 -14.09 -5.62 -13.63
C ASP A 123 -13.18 -4.59 -12.94
N THR A 124 -13.75 -3.69 -12.15
CA THR A 124 -13.00 -2.65 -11.44
C THR A 124 -13.11 -2.85 -9.93
N ALA A 125 -12.00 -2.70 -9.23
CA ALA A 125 -11.94 -2.66 -7.78
C ALA A 125 -11.30 -1.36 -7.30
N ILE A 126 -11.83 -0.78 -6.24
CA ILE A 126 -11.22 0.33 -5.51
C ILE A 126 -10.90 -0.19 -4.11
N LEU A 127 -9.63 -0.31 -3.79
CA LEU A 127 -9.14 -0.61 -2.45
C LEU A 127 -8.76 0.71 -1.78
N SER A 128 -9.42 1.02 -0.67
CA SER A 128 -9.13 2.23 0.12
C SER A 128 -8.52 1.88 1.46
N PHE A 129 -7.50 2.64 1.83
CA PHE A 129 -6.85 2.60 3.14
C PHE A 129 -7.33 3.77 3.96
N TYR A 130 -7.81 3.51 5.18
CA TYR A 130 -8.39 4.55 6.00
C TYR A 130 -7.88 4.52 7.43
N ASP A 131 -7.98 5.65 8.12
CA ASP A 131 -7.75 5.75 9.56
C ASP A 131 -8.83 4.96 10.31
N PRO A 132 -8.46 3.90 11.07
CA PRO A 132 -9.46 3.13 11.83
C PRO A 132 -10.26 3.97 12.83
N ALA A 133 -9.69 5.05 13.35
CA ALA A 133 -10.38 5.95 14.27
C ALA A 133 -11.49 6.78 13.61
N SER A 134 -11.31 7.09 12.31
CA SER A 134 -12.27 7.90 11.52
C SER A 134 -13.21 7.06 10.66
N GLY A 135 -12.82 5.80 10.37
CA GLY A 135 -13.57 4.86 9.55
C GLY A 135 -13.51 5.13 8.04
N PRO A 136 -14.06 4.22 7.23
CA PRO A 136 -13.89 4.24 5.76
C PRO A 136 -14.62 5.38 5.06
N GLN A 137 -15.53 6.08 5.72
CA GLN A 137 -16.30 7.17 5.13
C GLN A 137 -15.63 8.54 5.26
N GLN A 138 -14.71 8.70 6.22
CA GLN A 138 -14.12 10.01 6.55
C GLN A 138 -12.60 9.97 6.70
N GLY A 139 -12.02 8.80 6.88
CA GLY A 139 -10.60 8.61 7.20
C GLY A 139 -9.76 8.13 6.03
N VAL A 140 -10.22 8.20 4.78
CA VAL A 140 -9.47 7.67 3.62
C VAL A 140 -8.17 8.44 3.42
N ARG A 141 -7.05 7.70 3.40
CA ARG A 141 -5.68 8.22 3.26
C ARG A 141 -5.07 7.90 1.91
N SER A 142 -5.45 6.79 1.31
CA SER A 142 -5.04 6.39 -0.03
C SER A 142 -6.04 5.44 -0.65
N SER A 143 -6.01 5.34 -1.97
CA SER A 143 -6.82 4.38 -2.71
C SER A 143 -6.05 3.87 -3.92
N ASP A 144 -6.16 2.56 -4.15
CA ASP A 144 -5.64 1.88 -5.32
C ASP A 144 -6.80 1.39 -6.20
N ILE A 145 -6.69 1.59 -7.49
CA ILE A 145 -7.68 1.15 -8.47
C ILE A 145 -7.08 -0.03 -9.24
N PHE A 146 -7.80 -1.14 -9.20
CA PHE A 146 -7.48 -2.34 -9.94
C PHE A 146 -8.50 -2.61 -11.04
N VAL A 147 -8.07 -3.24 -12.11
CA VAL A 147 -8.92 -3.77 -13.16
C VAL A 147 -8.65 -5.27 -13.37
N TYR A 148 -9.74 -6.03 -13.61
CA TYR A 148 -9.66 -7.46 -13.83
C TYR A 148 -9.55 -7.74 -15.32
N VAL A 149 -8.37 -8.14 -15.77
CA VAL A 149 -8.05 -8.45 -17.17
C VAL A 149 -7.30 -9.78 -17.21
N ASP A 150 -7.51 -10.58 -18.22
CA ASP A 150 -6.82 -11.87 -18.43
C ASP A 150 -6.86 -12.79 -17.18
N ARG A 151 -8.01 -12.79 -16.49
CA ARG A 151 -8.30 -13.59 -15.29
C ARG A 151 -7.46 -13.25 -14.08
N ARG A 152 -7.00 -11.99 -13.95
CA ARG A 152 -6.31 -11.49 -12.76
C ARG A 152 -6.51 -9.97 -12.57
N TRP A 153 -6.22 -9.50 -11.38
CA TRP A 153 -6.25 -8.09 -11.04
C TRP A 153 -4.93 -7.41 -11.42
N HIS A 154 -5.03 -6.28 -12.11
CA HIS A 154 -3.90 -5.40 -12.44
C HIS A 154 -4.13 -4.03 -11.84
N ALA A 155 -3.06 -3.39 -11.34
CA ALA A 155 -3.14 -2.03 -10.83
C ALA A 155 -3.11 -1.02 -11.98
N LEU A 156 -4.08 -0.11 -11.95
CA LEU A 156 -4.24 0.98 -12.91
C LEU A 156 -3.82 2.33 -12.32
N TYR A 157 -4.15 2.59 -11.06
CA TYR A 157 -3.95 3.90 -10.47
C TYR A 157 -3.83 3.82 -8.96
N SER A 158 -2.99 4.68 -8.37
CA SER A 158 -2.91 4.90 -6.92
C SER A 158 -2.96 6.38 -6.60
N GLN A 159 -3.70 6.74 -5.54
CA GLN A 159 -3.76 8.09 -5.02
C GLN A 159 -3.43 8.08 -3.52
N HIS A 160 -2.47 8.91 -3.12
CA HIS A 160 -2.10 9.09 -1.72
C HIS A 160 -2.46 10.50 -1.26
N SER A 161 -3.12 10.59 -0.11
CA SER A 161 -3.39 11.86 0.58
C SER A 161 -2.34 12.07 1.66
N GLY A 162 -1.98 13.32 1.91
CA GLY A 162 -1.16 13.66 3.08
C GLY A 162 -1.92 13.36 4.36
N PHE A 163 -1.19 12.97 5.41
CA PHE A 163 -1.76 12.95 6.76
C PHE A 163 -2.06 14.42 7.13
N GLY A 164 -3.33 14.78 7.25
CA GLY A 164 -3.72 16.08 7.74
C GLY A 164 -3.07 16.32 9.09
N LYS A 165 -2.47 17.50 9.28
CA LYS A 165 -2.12 17.96 10.61
C LYS A 165 -3.44 18.24 11.31
N GLY A 166 -3.87 17.34 12.21
CA GLY A 166 -4.89 17.65 13.20
C GLY A 166 -4.41 18.71 14.17
#